data_70ee6efd9d3d992de2cb53015a516f14
#
_entry.id   70ee6efd9d3d992de2cb53015a516f14
#
_cell.length_a   1.000
_cell.length_b   1.000
_cell.length_c   1.000
_cell.angle_alpha   90.00
_cell.angle_beta   90.00
_cell.angle_gamma   90.00
#
_symmetry.space_group_name_H-M   'P 1'
#
loop_
_entity.id
_entity.type
_entity.pdbx_description
1 polymer ?
#
loop_
_entity_poly.entity_id
_entity_poly.type
_entity_poly.pdbx_seq_one_letter_code
_entity_poly.pdbx_strand_id
1 'polypeptide(L)'
;FGMRQGGPPRIDVPMPLSQDAAACGDVAVDALRTTPRIDVHYHTPEEEIALGPACWLWDYLRRSRTQGFLLPLSGGIDSCATAVIVHSMCRLVHAACVAGNAQVITDVQRIAGEPAPWTPATPAALAQRLFVTCYMGTTNSSAETRARARELAAAIGSYHYDFDIDSVVSATTSLFVAVTGKTPHFRVHGGSNAENLALQNIQARLRMVLSYLFAQLALWSQGRAGGLLVLGSANVDESLRGYLTKYDCSSADLNPIGSVSKTDLKRFIAYAQTAFCLLYTSPSPRD
;
A
#
# COMPACT_ATOMS: atom_id res chain seq x y z
N PHE A 1 36.46 -28.60 2.27
CA PHE A 1 36.13 -27.32 2.92
C PHE A 1 36.76 -27.33 4.31
N GLY A 2 37.96 -26.69 4.46
CA GLY A 2 38.65 -26.60 5.73
C GLY A 2 37.90 -25.68 6.69
N MET A 3 37.40 -26.24 7.79
CA MET A 3 36.97 -25.41 8.92
C MET A 3 38.19 -24.63 9.42
N ARG A 4 38.14 -23.30 9.35
CA ARG A 4 39.12 -22.47 10.05
C ARG A 4 38.92 -22.70 11.55
N GLN A 5 39.89 -23.38 12.18
CA GLN A 5 40.03 -23.43 13.64
C GLN A 5 40.52 -22.03 14.10
N GLY A 6 39.64 -21.24 14.57
CA GLY A 6 39.88 -19.90 15.13
C GLY A 6 38.76 -18.95 14.73
N GLY A 7 37.93 -18.56 15.66
CA GLY A 7 36.99 -17.46 15.48
C GLY A 7 37.73 -16.19 15.08
N PRO A 8 37.06 -15.19 14.51
CA PRO A 8 37.64 -13.89 14.22
C PRO A 8 38.25 -13.33 15.51
N PRO A 9 39.37 -12.59 15.41
CA PRO A 9 40.02 -12.02 16.58
C PRO A 9 39.00 -11.12 17.34
N ARG A 10 38.89 -11.35 18.63
CA ARG A 10 38.05 -10.53 19.49
C ARG A 10 38.71 -9.17 19.66
N ILE A 11 38.01 -8.12 19.27
CA ILE A 11 38.41 -6.74 19.49
C ILE A 11 37.58 -6.24 20.67
N ASP A 12 38.22 -6.01 21.82
CA ASP A 12 37.56 -5.41 22.95
C ASP A 12 37.50 -3.90 22.74
N VAL A 13 36.26 -3.40 22.49
CA VAL A 13 35.99 -1.97 22.37
C VAL A 13 35.49 -1.50 23.74
N PRO A 14 36.22 -0.61 24.43
CA PRO A 14 35.77 -0.03 25.70
C PRO A 14 34.64 0.99 25.42
N MET A 15 33.43 0.48 25.30
CA MET A 15 32.23 1.28 25.09
C MET A 15 31.26 1.02 26.26
N PRO A 16 31.27 1.84 27.29
CA PRO A 16 30.31 1.70 28.38
C PRO A 16 28.91 1.98 27.86
N LEU A 17 28.02 0.99 27.92
CA LEU A 17 26.61 1.13 27.54
C LEU A 17 25.78 1.90 28.58
N SER A 18 26.30 2.01 29.82
CA SER A 18 25.73 2.83 30.88
C SER A 18 26.87 3.51 31.61
N GLN A 19 26.72 4.77 31.96
CA GLN A 19 27.63 5.45 32.85
C GLN A 19 27.08 5.35 34.27
N ASP A 20 27.95 5.07 35.27
CA ASP A 20 27.58 5.15 36.68
C ASP A 20 27.11 6.58 37.01
N ALA A 21 25.99 6.68 37.71
CA ALA A 21 25.40 7.95 38.09
C ALA A 21 26.39 8.87 38.90
N ALA A 22 27.44 8.27 39.47
CA ALA A 22 28.48 9.00 40.19
C ALA A 22 29.50 9.70 39.28
N ALA A 23 29.59 9.34 38.00
CA ALA A 23 30.54 9.89 37.04
C ALA A 23 29.96 11.06 36.21
N CYS A 24 28.66 11.25 36.23
CA CYS A 24 27.98 12.37 35.56
C CYS A 24 27.48 13.33 36.60
N GLY A 25 28.06 14.49 36.68
CA GLY A 25 27.49 15.58 37.51
C GLY A 25 26.03 15.86 37.16
N ASP A 26 25.29 16.41 38.07
CA ASP A 26 23.82 16.51 38.23
C ASP A 26 22.90 16.78 37.01
N VAL A 27 23.37 16.84 35.82
CA VAL A 27 22.55 17.34 34.69
C VAL A 27 22.12 16.26 33.67
N ALA A 28 22.65 15.04 33.74
CA ALA A 28 22.46 14.10 32.62
C ALA A 28 21.96 12.70 32.96
N VAL A 29 21.74 12.35 34.23
CA VAL A 29 21.41 10.97 34.60
C VAL A 29 20.01 10.54 34.08
N ASP A 30 19.05 11.44 34.07
CA ASP A 30 17.70 11.13 33.57
C ASP A 30 17.65 10.99 32.05
N ALA A 31 18.53 11.68 31.33
CA ALA A 31 18.64 11.55 29.84
C ALA A 31 19.32 10.25 29.41
N LEU A 32 20.06 9.58 30.31
CA LEU A 32 20.78 8.34 30.05
C LEU A 32 20.06 7.10 30.58
N ARG A 33 18.93 7.28 31.26
CA ARG A 33 18.14 6.14 31.72
C ARG A 33 17.53 5.40 30.51
N THR A 34 17.68 4.09 30.53
CA THR A 34 16.92 3.21 29.63
C THR A 34 15.43 3.42 29.89
N THR A 35 14.62 3.33 28.84
CA THR A 35 13.17 3.37 28.98
C THR A 35 12.69 2.36 30.02
N PRO A 36 11.63 2.64 30.79
CA PRO A 36 11.04 1.69 31.71
C PRO A 36 10.74 0.36 30.99
N ARG A 37 10.89 -0.74 31.71
CA ARG A 37 10.51 -2.05 31.20
C ARG A 37 9.03 -2.02 30.82
N ILE A 38 8.72 -2.40 29.58
CA ILE A 38 7.35 -2.64 29.11
C ILE A 38 7.04 -4.12 29.21
N ASP A 39 5.78 -4.45 29.49
CA ASP A 39 5.31 -5.83 29.44
C ASP A 39 5.38 -6.36 28.01
N VAL A 40 5.74 -7.63 27.88
CA VAL A 40 5.77 -8.30 26.57
C VAL A 40 4.33 -8.47 26.09
N HIS A 41 4.05 -7.93 24.90
CA HIS A 41 2.79 -8.09 24.22
C HIS A 41 3.00 -8.94 22.95
N TYR A 42 2.27 -10.02 22.83
CA TYR A 42 2.24 -10.84 21.61
C TYR A 42 1.03 -10.47 20.79
N HIS A 43 1.27 -9.93 19.61
CA HIS A 43 0.21 -9.61 18.68
C HIS A 43 -0.40 -10.89 18.08
N THR A 44 -1.68 -10.86 17.75
CA THR A 44 -2.28 -11.86 16.88
C THR A 44 -1.77 -11.69 15.45
N PRO A 45 -1.82 -12.72 14.59
CA PRO A 45 -1.40 -12.58 13.19
C PRO A 45 -2.13 -11.45 12.45
N GLU A 46 -3.39 -11.24 12.74
CA GLU A 46 -4.20 -10.17 12.15
C GLU A 46 -3.74 -8.77 12.60
N GLU A 47 -3.33 -8.63 13.87
CA GLU A 47 -2.73 -7.39 14.40
C GLU A 47 -1.37 -7.14 13.77
N GLU A 48 -0.53 -8.17 13.59
CA GLU A 48 0.76 -8.03 12.92
C GLU A 48 0.61 -7.52 11.48
N ILE A 49 -0.39 -8.05 10.73
CA ILE A 49 -0.70 -7.57 9.38
C ILE A 49 -1.25 -6.14 9.42
N ALA A 50 -2.00 -5.78 10.46
CA ALA A 50 -2.53 -4.42 10.61
C ALA A 50 -1.43 -3.40 10.93
N LEU A 51 -0.44 -3.76 11.74
CA LEU A 51 0.53 -2.83 12.32
C LEU A 51 1.85 -2.79 11.55
N GLY A 52 2.45 -3.96 11.26
CA GLY A 52 3.77 -4.06 10.65
C GLY A 52 3.87 -3.33 9.31
N PRO A 53 3.07 -3.72 8.30
CA PRO A 53 3.06 -3.04 7.01
C PRO A 53 2.62 -1.57 7.11
N ALA A 54 1.71 -1.21 8.01
CA ALA A 54 1.29 0.17 8.21
C ALA A 54 2.45 1.07 8.71
N CYS A 55 3.21 0.59 9.70
CA CYS A 55 4.41 1.29 10.17
C CYS A 55 5.48 1.39 9.08
N TRP A 56 5.68 0.32 8.32
CA TRP A 56 6.62 0.30 7.21
C TRP A 56 6.24 1.30 6.10
N LEU A 57 4.97 1.36 5.71
CA LEU A 57 4.47 2.33 4.73
C LEU A 57 4.69 3.76 5.20
N TRP A 58 4.41 4.06 6.48
CA TRP A 58 4.66 5.38 7.04
C TRP A 58 6.14 5.76 7.03
N ASP A 59 7.02 4.85 7.46
CA ASP A 59 8.45 5.11 7.48
C ASP A 59 9.02 5.30 6.06
N TYR A 60 8.53 4.51 5.09
CA TYR A 60 8.92 4.67 3.69
C TYR A 60 8.46 6.02 3.12
N LEU A 61 7.22 6.43 3.41
CA LEU A 61 6.65 7.70 2.96
C LEU A 61 7.44 8.89 3.52
N ARG A 62 7.82 8.83 4.79
CA ARG A 62 8.67 9.86 5.41
C ARG A 62 10.00 10.05 4.70
N ARG A 63 10.63 8.97 4.27
CA ARG A 63 11.96 8.98 3.66
C ARG A 63 11.94 9.23 2.15
N SER A 64 10.96 8.76 1.43
CA SER A 64 10.85 8.91 -0.03
C SER A 64 10.59 10.34 -0.47
N ARG A 65 10.13 11.22 0.42
CA ARG A 65 9.69 12.59 0.13
C ARG A 65 8.50 12.69 -0.84
N THR A 66 7.77 11.59 -1.04
CA THR A 66 6.51 11.57 -1.78
C THR A 66 5.34 12.02 -0.89
N GLN A 67 4.20 12.31 -1.49
CA GLN A 67 3.05 12.92 -0.81
C GLN A 67 1.93 11.92 -0.52
N GLY A 68 2.18 10.64 -0.71
CA GLY A 68 1.18 9.60 -0.43
C GLY A 68 1.25 8.42 -1.37
N PHE A 69 0.14 7.70 -1.45
CA PHE A 69 0.02 6.46 -2.20
C PHE A 69 -1.13 6.50 -3.20
N LEU A 70 -0.94 5.79 -4.31
CA LEU A 70 -2.01 5.44 -5.25
C LEU A 70 -2.16 3.91 -5.27
N LEU A 71 -3.39 3.44 -5.17
CA LEU A 71 -3.72 2.01 -5.24
C LEU A 71 -4.74 1.73 -6.35
N PRO A 72 -4.42 0.85 -7.32
CA PRO A 72 -5.43 0.21 -8.15
C PRO A 72 -6.37 -0.64 -7.29
N LEU A 73 -7.58 -0.16 -7.04
CA LEU A 73 -8.56 -0.81 -6.15
C LEU A 73 -9.58 -1.58 -6.97
N SER A 74 -9.35 -2.87 -7.16
CA SER A 74 -10.20 -3.73 -8.00
C SER A 74 -11.51 -4.18 -7.32
N GLY A 75 -11.64 -4.01 -6.02
CA GLY A 75 -12.74 -4.57 -5.22
C GLY A 75 -12.56 -6.05 -4.86
N GLY A 76 -11.44 -6.67 -5.25
CA GLY A 76 -11.02 -8.00 -4.79
C GLY A 76 -10.34 -7.90 -3.41
N ILE A 77 -10.21 -9.04 -2.74
CA ILE A 77 -9.75 -9.11 -1.35
C ILE A 77 -8.33 -8.54 -1.17
N ASP A 78 -7.43 -8.78 -2.12
CA ASP A 78 -6.03 -8.40 -2.04
C ASP A 78 -5.87 -6.88 -2.07
N SER A 79 -6.50 -6.22 -3.05
CA SER A 79 -6.50 -4.75 -3.13
C SER A 79 -7.26 -4.10 -1.97
N CYS A 80 -8.33 -4.74 -1.49
CA CYS A 80 -9.05 -4.26 -0.30
C CYS A 80 -8.21 -4.38 0.97
N ALA A 81 -7.48 -5.47 1.16
CA ALA A 81 -6.57 -5.64 2.29
C ALA A 81 -5.43 -4.59 2.27
N THR A 82 -4.86 -4.32 1.08
CA THR A 82 -3.88 -3.25 0.90
C THR A 82 -4.46 -1.88 1.29
N ALA A 83 -5.70 -1.57 0.87
CA ALA A 83 -6.37 -0.32 1.24
C ALA A 83 -6.59 -0.21 2.76
N VAL A 84 -6.99 -1.31 3.41
CA VAL A 84 -7.18 -1.37 4.86
C VAL A 84 -5.87 -1.20 5.63
N ILE A 85 -4.74 -1.69 5.12
CA ILE A 85 -3.41 -1.44 5.70
C ILE A 85 -3.06 0.05 5.64
N VAL A 86 -3.33 0.73 4.52
CA VAL A 86 -3.13 2.19 4.43
C VAL A 86 -4.05 2.93 5.41
N HIS A 87 -5.28 2.48 5.58
CA HIS A 87 -6.19 3.03 6.60
C HIS A 87 -5.64 2.81 8.01
N SER A 88 -5.09 1.63 8.32
CA SER A 88 -4.42 1.37 9.60
C SER A 88 -3.26 2.35 9.83
N MET A 89 -2.43 2.60 8.82
CA MET A 89 -1.38 3.63 8.88
C MET A 89 -1.98 5.00 9.22
N CYS A 90 -3.05 5.43 8.56
CA CYS A 90 -3.69 6.71 8.84
C CYS A 90 -4.23 6.79 10.28
N ARG A 91 -4.76 5.70 10.83
CA ARG A 91 -5.22 5.62 12.22
C ARG A 91 -4.06 5.78 13.21
N LEU A 92 -2.96 5.07 13.00
CA LEU A 92 -1.77 5.15 13.87
C LEU A 92 -1.14 6.55 13.84
N VAL A 93 -1.00 7.12 12.66
CA VAL A 93 -0.44 8.48 12.48
C VAL A 93 -1.35 9.53 13.11
N HIS A 94 -2.66 9.43 12.90
CA HIS A 94 -3.63 10.33 13.56
C HIS A 94 -3.55 10.22 15.08
N ALA A 95 -3.51 9.00 15.65
CA ALA A 95 -3.37 8.80 17.08
C ALA A 95 -2.08 9.43 17.64
N ALA A 96 -0.97 9.32 16.92
CA ALA A 96 0.29 9.96 17.30
C ALA A 96 0.22 11.49 17.24
N CYS A 97 -0.51 12.07 16.28
CA CYS A 97 -0.77 13.51 16.22
C CYS A 97 -1.61 13.97 17.43
N VAL A 98 -2.67 13.22 17.78
CA VAL A 98 -3.51 13.51 18.95
C VAL A 98 -2.69 13.42 20.26
N ALA A 99 -1.77 12.46 20.33
CA ALA A 99 -0.84 12.35 21.47
C ALA A 99 0.23 13.44 21.52
N GLY A 100 0.26 14.37 20.57
CA GLY A 100 1.20 15.49 20.53
C GLY A 100 2.63 15.12 20.09
N ASN A 101 2.81 14.02 19.35
CA ASN A 101 4.14 13.65 18.82
C ASN A 101 4.62 14.68 17.79
N ALA A 102 5.54 15.55 18.19
CA ALA A 102 6.01 16.68 17.38
C ALA A 102 6.65 16.23 16.05
N GLN A 103 7.39 15.13 16.05
CA GLN A 103 8.02 14.62 14.82
C GLN A 103 6.95 14.15 13.82
N VAL A 104 5.96 13.38 14.28
CA VAL A 104 4.86 12.90 13.43
C VAL A 104 4.04 14.07 12.88
N ILE A 105 3.74 15.08 13.70
CA ILE A 105 3.03 16.29 13.29
C ILE A 105 3.79 17.01 12.15
N THR A 106 5.09 17.21 12.32
CA THR A 106 5.94 17.85 11.29
C THR A 106 5.95 17.04 10.00
N ASP A 107 6.10 15.72 10.10
CA ASP A 107 6.09 14.84 8.93
C ASP A 107 4.74 14.83 8.21
N VAL A 108 3.64 14.79 8.94
CA VAL A 108 2.27 14.84 8.39
C VAL A 108 2.04 16.13 7.62
N GLN A 109 2.41 17.28 8.19
CA GLN A 109 2.28 18.58 7.52
C GLN A 109 3.06 18.62 6.21
N ARG A 110 4.30 18.17 6.24
CA ARG A 110 5.16 18.11 5.05
C ARG A 110 4.59 17.18 3.97
N ILE A 111 4.15 15.98 4.35
CA ILE A 111 3.66 14.96 3.41
C ILE A 111 2.31 15.36 2.85
N ALA A 112 1.39 15.85 3.68
CA ALA A 112 0.08 16.32 3.25
C ALA A 112 0.15 17.63 2.45
N GLY A 113 1.28 18.34 2.51
CA GLY A 113 1.41 19.66 1.88
C GLY A 113 0.58 20.74 2.57
N GLU A 114 0.37 20.62 3.89
CA GLU A 114 -0.43 21.53 4.68
C GLU A 114 0.47 22.38 5.60
N PRO A 115 0.18 23.68 5.74
CA PRO A 115 0.98 24.56 6.60
C PRO A 115 0.70 24.28 8.10
N ALA A 116 1.69 24.55 8.94
CA ALA A 116 1.47 24.57 10.40
C ALA A 116 0.42 25.64 10.77
N PRO A 117 -0.45 25.39 11.76
CA PRO A 117 -0.48 24.25 12.70
C PRO A 117 -1.42 23.08 12.30
N TRP A 118 -1.60 22.83 11.02
CA TRP A 118 -2.53 21.80 10.57
C TRP A 118 -2.21 20.41 11.15
N THR A 119 -3.25 19.73 11.62
CA THR A 119 -3.25 18.31 11.97
C THR A 119 -4.53 17.66 11.46
N PRO A 120 -4.51 16.36 11.07
CA PRO A 120 -5.71 15.71 10.61
C PRO A 120 -6.74 15.58 11.73
N ALA A 121 -7.98 15.99 11.49
CA ALA A 121 -9.06 15.88 12.46
C ALA A 121 -9.53 14.43 12.67
N THR A 122 -9.36 13.58 11.66
CA THR A 122 -9.73 12.15 11.68
C THR A 122 -8.75 11.35 10.82
N PRO A 123 -8.67 10.01 11.00
CA PRO A 123 -7.93 9.15 10.07
C PRO A 123 -8.39 9.29 8.61
N ALA A 124 -9.69 9.47 8.39
CA ALA A 124 -10.27 9.68 7.04
C ALA A 124 -9.81 11.00 6.43
N ALA A 125 -9.73 12.08 7.22
CA ALA A 125 -9.19 13.36 6.75
C ALA A 125 -7.72 13.24 6.32
N LEU A 126 -6.94 12.40 7.00
CA LEU A 126 -5.58 12.08 6.59
C LEU A 126 -5.56 11.24 5.32
N ALA A 127 -6.37 10.19 5.24
CA ALA A 127 -6.49 9.35 4.06
C ALA A 127 -6.88 10.17 2.82
N GLN A 128 -7.79 11.13 2.95
CA GLN A 128 -8.17 12.04 1.87
C GLN A 128 -6.97 12.81 1.28
N ARG A 129 -5.96 13.08 2.09
CA ARG A 129 -4.76 13.81 1.67
C ARG A 129 -3.66 12.91 1.10
N LEU A 130 -3.50 11.71 1.66
CA LEU A 130 -2.35 10.83 1.38
C LEU A 130 -2.69 9.64 0.50
N PHE A 131 -3.96 9.33 0.30
CA PHE A 131 -4.35 8.08 -0.33
C PHE A 131 -5.33 8.30 -1.48
N VAL A 132 -4.88 7.94 -2.67
CA VAL A 132 -5.70 7.94 -3.90
C VAL A 132 -5.95 6.50 -4.29
N THR A 133 -7.19 6.16 -4.60
CA THR A 133 -7.58 4.85 -5.11
C THR A 133 -8.19 4.99 -6.50
N CYS A 134 -7.95 4.00 -7.37
CA CYS A 134 -8.48 3.98 -8.74
C CYS A 134 -9.18 2.66 -9.02
N TYR A 135 -10.48 2.69 -9.33
CA TYR A 135 -11.12 1.57 -10.00
C TYR A 135 -11.00 1.75 -11.51
N MET A 136 -10.39 0.77 -12.18
CA MET A 136 -10.14 0.78 -13.63
C MET A 136 -10.90 -0.39 -14.28
N GLY A 137 -12.18 -0.14 -14.56
CA GLY A 137 -13.08 -1.14 -15.12
C GLY A 137 -12.93 -1.32 -16.63
N THR A 138 -13.63 -2.32 -17.15
CA THR A 138 -13.93 -2.53 -18.54
C THR A 138 -15.43 -2.83 -18.66
N THR A 139 -15.97 -2.86 -19.88
CA THR A 139 -17.36 -3.29 -20.14
C THR A 139 -17.69 -4.67 -19.56
N ASN A 140 -16.69 -5.52 -19.35
CA ASN A 140 -16.85 -6.86 -18.77
C ASN A 140 -16.63 -6.91 -17.25
N SER A 141 -16.36 -5.78 -16.60
CA SER A 141 -16.15 -5.73 -15.15
C SER A 141 -17.46 -5.87 -14.39
N SER A 142 -17.42 -6.58 -13.24
CA SER A 142 -18.58 -6.77 -12.40
C SER A 142 -19.01 -5.46 -11.72
N ALA A 143 -20.31 -5.16 -11.75
CA ALA A 143 -20.88 -4.05 -11.00
C ALA A 143 -20.66 -4.19 -9.49
N GLU A 144 -20.63 -5.41 -8.98
CA GLU A 144 -20.38 -5.71 -7.56
C GLU A 144 -18.97 -5.33 -7.12
N THR A 145 -17.93 -5.65 -7.93
CA THR A 145 -16.55 -5.29 -7.61
C THR A 145 -16.35 -3.79 -7.64
N ARG A 146 -16.99 -3.09 -8.60
CA ARG A 146 -16.99 -1.62 -8.66
C ARG A 146 -17.66 -0.99 -7.44
N ALA A 147 -18.83 -1.53 -7.03
CA ALA A 147 -19.53 -1.07 -5.83
C ALA A 147 -18.68 -1.25 -4.57
N ARG A 148 -18.10 -2.45 -4.37
CA ARG A 148 -17.21 -2.73 -3.24
C ARG A 148 -16.01 -1.79 -3.18
N ALA A 149 -15.36 -1.52 -4.31
CA ALA A 149 -14.23 -0.60 -4.36
C ALA A 149 -14.65 0.81 -3.92
N ARG A 150 -15.79 1.30 -4.41
CA ARG A 150 -16.34 2.62 -4.07
C ARG A 150 -16.73 2.71 -2.60
N GLU A 151 -17.43 1.70 -2.08
CA GLU A 151 -17.86 1.64 -0.67
C GLU A 151 -16.66 1.63 0.28
N LEU A 152 -15.64 0.83 0.00
CA LEU A 152 -14.41 0.80 0.80
C LEU A 152 -13.65 2.12 0.72
N ALA A 153 -13.51 2.69 -0.47
CA ALA A 153 -12.86 3.98 -0.64
C ALA A 153 -13.55 5.08 0.17
N ALA A 154 -14.89 5.11 0.18
CA ALA A 154 -15.69 6.03 0.97
C ALA A 154 -15.52 5.79 2.47
N ALA A 155 -15.56 4.52 2.93
CA ALA A 155 -15.40 4.16 4.34
C ALA A 155 -14.03 4.55 4.90
N ILE A 156 -12.97 4.40 4.11
CA ILE A 156 -11.59 4.80 4.48
C ILE A 156 -11.41 6.33 4.37
N GLY A 157 -12.16 6.98 3.49
CA GLY A 157 -12.01 8.40 3.18
C GLY A 157 -10.92 8.68 2.14
N SER A 158 -10.54 7.70 1.30
CA SER A 158 -9.58 7.93 0.22
C SER A 158 -10.16 8.80 -0.90
N TYR A 159 -9.30 9.51 -1.62
CA TYR A 159 -9.71 10.16 -2.86
C TYR A 159 -9.87 9.09 -3.95
N HIS A 160 -11.06 8.93 -4.52
CA HIS A 160 -11.36 7.81 -5.40
C HIS A 160 -11.68 8.23 -6.82
N TYR A 161 -10.95 7.64 -7.78
CA TYR A 161 -11.25 7.71 -9.21
C TYR A 161 -11.93 6.41 -9.65
N ASP A 162 -13.00 6.54 -10.45
CA ASP A 162 -13.76 5.41 -11.00
C ASP A 162 -13.98 5.64 -12.50
N PHE A 163 -13.35 4.85 -13.35
CA PHE A 163 -13.40 4.99 -14.81
C PHE A 163 -13.16 3.68 -15.53
N ASP A 164 -13.58 3.65 -16.80
CA ASP A 164 -13.38 2.52 -17.70
C ASP A 164 -12.17 2.74 -18.63
N ILE A 165 -11.41 1.67 -18.89
CA ILE A 165 -10.19 1.71 -19.70
C ILE A 165 -10.41 1.24 -21.14
N ASP A 166 -11.64 0.94 -21.53
CA ASP A 166 -11.97 0.38 -22.87
C ASP A 166 -11.48 1.26 -24.02
N SER A 167 -11.53 2.58 -23.86
CA SER A 167 -11.04 3.51 -24.88
C SER A 167 -9.54 3.38 -25.13
N VAL A 168 -8.74 3.21 -24.07
CA VAL A 168 -7.28 3.04 -24.17
C VAL A 168 -6.93 1.67 -24.74
N VAL A 169 -7.65 0.62 -24.30
CA VAL A 169 -7.51 -0.74 -24.83
C VAL A 169 -7.82 -0.76 -26.33
N SER A 170 -8.95 -0.14 -26.74
CA SER A 170 -9.37 -0.04 -28.13
C SER A 170 -8.34 0.71 -28.98
N ALA A 171 -7.84 1.86 -28.52
CA ALA A 171 -6.83 2.63 -29.23
C ALA A 171 -5.54 1.81 -29.44
N THR A 172 -5.08 1.10 -28.40
CA THR A 172 -3.88 0.25 -28.49
C THR A 172 -4.08 -0.91 -29.46
N THR A 173 -5.23 -1.56 -29.41
CA THR A 173 -5.57 -2.67 -30.33
C THR A 173 -5.73 -2.16 -31.78
N SER A 174 -6.36 -0.99 -31.96
CA SER A 174 -6.50 -0.38 -33.31
C SER A 174 -5.15 -0.04 -33.93
N LEU A 175 -4.18 0.39 -33.15
CA LEU A 175 -2.82 0.61 -33.65
C LEU A 175 -2.20 -0.70 -34.19
N PHE A 176 -2.36 -1.81 -33.44
CA PHE A 176 -1.89 -3.13 -33.89
C PHE A 176 -2.56 -3.53 -35.18
N VAL A 177 -3.89 -3.36 -35.33
CA VAL A 177 -4.65 -3.65 -36.54
C VAL A 177 -4.18 -2.79 -37.70
N ALA A 178 -3.95 -1.51 -37.51
CA ALA A 178 -3.49 -0.60 -38.56
C ALA A 178 -2.12 -1.00 -39.10
N VAL A 179 -1.23 -1.52 -38.24
CA VAL A 179 0.13 -1.93 -38.65
C VAL A 179 0.13 -3.32 -39.32
N THR A 180 -0.67 -4.26 -38.81
CA THR A 180 -0.59 -5.69 -39.24
C THR A 180 -1.70 -6.13 -40.20
N GLY A 181 -2.77 -5.37 -40.28
CA GLY A 181 -3.99 -5.73 -41.01
C GLY A 181 -4.80 -6.87 -40.34
N LYS A 182 -4.45 -7.29 -39.12
CA LYS A 182 -5.08 -8.43 -38.46
C LYS A 182 -5.75 -7.96 -37.17
N THR A 183 -7.00 -8.37 -36.94
CA THR A 183 -7.78 -8.07 -35.75
C THR A 183 -7.73 -9.26 -34.77
N PRO A 184 -7.16 -9.11 -33.56
CA PRO A 184 -7.18 -10.17 -32.57
C PRO A 184 -8.54 -10.27 -31.87
N HIS A 185 -8.96 -11.51 -31.57
CA HIS A 185 -10.23 -11.78 -30.90
C HIS A 185 -10.06 -12.52 -29.58
N PHE A 186 -10.95 -12.26 -28.64
CA PHE A 186 -11.04 -13.09 -27.42
C PHE A 186 -11.52 -14.50 -27.79
N ARG A 187 -11.11 -15.49 -26.99
CA ARG A 187 -11.47 -16.89 -27.19
C ARG A 187 -12.99 -17.11 -27.30
N VAL A 188 -13.77 -16.39 -26.49
CA VAL A 188 -15.25 -16.43 -26.55
C VAL A 188 -15.82 -15.94 -27.88
N HIS A 189 -15.04 -15.25 -28.69
CA HIS A 189 -15.39 -14.75 -30.02
C HIS A 189 -14.58 -15.44 -31.13
N GLY A 190 -14.06 -16.66 -30.86
CA GLY A 190 -13.35 -17.50 -31.86
C GLY A 190 -11.85 -17.23 -31.96
N GLY A 191 -11.27 -16.41 -31.13
CA GLY A 191 -9.83 -16.16 -31.11
C GLY A 191 -9.01 -17.33 -30.55
N SER A 192 -7.75 -17.42 -30.98
CA SER A 192 -6.78 -18.38 -30.47
C SER A 192 -6.39 -18.09 -28.99
N ASN A 193 -5.73 -19.05 -28.34
CA ASN A 193 -5.18 -18.86 -27.00
C ASN A 193 -4.17 -17.71 -26.97
N ALA A 194 -3.35 -17.54 -28.00
CA ALA A 194 -2.36 -16.47 -28.09
C ALA A 194 -3.03 -15.09 -28.17
N GLU A 195 -4.07 -14.94 -29.01
CA GLU A 195 -4.82 -13.70 -29.11
C GLU A 195 -5.53 -13.36 -27.81
N ASN A 196 -6.21 -14.33 -27.21
CA ASN A 196 -6.90 -14.15 -25.92
C ASN A 196 -5.93 -13.71 -24.82
N LEU A 197 -4.78 -14.36 -24.70
CA LEU A 197 -3.74 -14.00 -23.71
C LEU A 197 -3.17 -12.61 -24.00
N ALA A 198 -2.92 -12.27 -25.27
CA ALA A 198 -2.41 -10.95 -25.64
C ALA A 198 -3.38 -9.83 -25.25
N LEU A 199 -4.69 -10.01 -25.52
CA LEU A 199 -5.73 -9.04 -25.17
C LEU A 199 -5.92 -8.88 -23.64
N GLN A 200 -5.83 -9.98 -22.88
CA GLN A 200 -5.84 -9.92 -21.42
C GLN A 200 -4.59 -9.20 -20.87
N ASN A 201 -3.43 -9.55 -21.38
CA ASN A 201 -2.17 -8.98 -20.94
C ASN A 201 -2.05 -7.49 -21.23
N ILE A 202 -2.57 -7.00 -22.37
CA ILE A 202 -2.55 -5.57 -22.65
C ILE A 202 -3.45 -4.78 -21.69
N GLN A 203 -4.61 -5.32 -21.33
CA GLN A 203 -5.48 -4.69 -20.33
C GLN A 203 -4.78 -4.59 -18.96
N ALA A 204 -4.12 -5.67 -18.54
CA ALA A 204 -3.38 -5.68 -17.26
C ALA A 204 -2.25 -4.63 -17.25
N ARG A 205 -1.47 -4.54 -18.35
CA ARG A 205 -0.38 -3.56 -18.47
C ARG A 205 -0.87 -2.13 -18.57
N LEU A 206 -1.95 -1.88 -19.28
CA LEU A 206 -2.54 -0.53 -19.37
C LEU A 206 -3.02 -0.02 -18.04
N ARG A 207 -3.53 -0.89 -17.14
CA ARG A 207 -3.84 -0.49 -15.76
C ARG A 207 -2.60 0.00 -15.03
N MET A 208 -1.45 -0.62 -15.25
CA MET A 208 -0.20 -0.15 -14.64
C MET A 208 0.29 1.18 -15.22
N VAL A 209 0.24 1.34 -16.54
CA VAL A 209 0.58 2.61 -17.21
C VAL A 209 -0.30 3.75 -16.68
N LEU A 210 -1.60 3.52 -16.58
CA LEU A 210 -2.54 4.51 -16.04
C LEU A 210 -2.28 4.76 -14.54
N SER A 211 -1.96 3.73 -13.76
CA SER A 211 -1.62 3.92 -12.34
C SER A 211 -0.45 4.88 -12.17
N TYR A 212 0.61 4.75 -12.93
CA TYR A 212 1.74 5.68 -12.88
C TYR A 212 1.38 7.07 -13.40
N LEU A 213 0.57 7.19 -14.44
CA LEU A 213 0.09 8.48 -14.92
C LEU A 213 -0.70 9.22 -13.83
N PHE A 214 -1.64 8.52 -13.18
CA PHE A 214 -2.41 9.10 -12.09
C PHE A 214 -1.55 9.36 -10.84
N ALA A 215 -0.60 8.48 -10.51
CA ALA A 215 0.31 8.69 -9.38
C ALA A 215 1.14 9.97 -9.54
N GLN A 216 1.54 10.32 -10.75
CA GLN A 216 2.29 11.52 -11.05
C GLN A 216 1.41 12.78 -11.13
N LEU A 217 0.18 12.67 -11.61
CA LEU A 217 -0.66 13.83 -11.95
C LEU A 217 -1.90 14.03 -11.07
N ALA A 218 -2.26 13.06 -10.21
CA ALA A 218 -3.46 13.19 -9.37
C ALA A 218 -3.39 14.41 -8.44
N LEU A 219 -2.26 14.63 -7.79
CA LEU A 219 -2.09 15.81 -6.92
C LEU A 219 -2.08 17.11 -7.71
N TRP A 220 -1.43 17.13 -8.87
CA TRP A 220 -1.47 18.29 -9.76
C TRP A 220 -2.90 18.64 -10.19
N SER A 221 -3.72 17.64 -10.52
CA SER A 221 -5.13 17.88 -10.88
C SER A 221 -5.97 18.42 -9.73
N GLN A 222 -5.50 18.27 -8.49
CA GLN A 222 -6.09 18.82 -7.28
C GLN A 222 -5.46 20.17 -6.86
N GLY A 223 -4.60 20.76 -7.69
CA GLY A 223 -3.87 21.99 -7.36
C GLY A 223 -2.78 21.82 -6.31
N ARG A 224 -2.27 20.59 -6.11
CA ARG A 224 -1.26 20.22 -5.12
C ARG A 224 0.05 19.83 -5.81
N ALA A 225 1.17 20.09 -5.14
CA ALA A 225 2.48 19.67 -5.63
C ALA A 225 2.82 18.23 -5.21
N GLY A 226 3.74 17.62 -5.95
CA GLY A 226 4.32 16.30 -5.64
C GLY A 226 3.71 15.16 -6.42
N GLY A 227 4.03 13.92 -6.01
CA GLY A 227 3.56 12.69 -6.62
C GLY A 227 3.34 11.59 -5.59
N LEU A 228 2.72 10.51 -6.02
CA LEU A 228 2.32 9.38 -5.21
C LEU A 228 3.16 8.14 -5.56
N LEU A 229 3.35 7.25 -4.60
CA LEU A 229 3.88 5.91 -4.84
C LEU A 229 2.73 4.97 -5.19
N VAL A 230 2.94 4.11 -6.18
CA VAL A 230 1.96 3.10 -6.56
C VAL A 230 2.09 1.88 -5.65
N LEU A 231 0.97 1.46 -5.07
CA LEU A 231 0.90 0.24 -4.25
C LEU A 231 0.44 -0.95 -5.10
N GLY A 232 1.17 -2.06 -4.96
CA GLY A 232 0.78 -3.37 -5.45
C GLY A 232 -0.08 -4.11 -4.45
N SER A 233 -0.76 -5.15 -4.94
CA SER A 233 -1.62 -6.02 -4.14
C SER A 233 -1.49 -7.50 -4.53
N ALA A 234 -0.30 -7.92 -4.96
CA ALA A 234 -0.01 -9.32 -5.22
C ALA A 234 0.34 -10.04 -3.91
N ASN A 235 -0.43 -11.05 -3.53
CA ASN A 235 -0.17 -11.87 -2.34
C ASN A 235 0.91 -12.94 -2.58
N VAL A 236 1.37 -13.62 -1.51
CA VAL A 236 2.44 -14.61 -1.63
C VAL A 236 2.04 -15.83 -2.47
N ASP A 237 0.77 -16.24 -2.44
CA ASP A 237 0.31 -17.41 -3.19
C ASP A 237 0.37 -17.18 -4.70
N GLU A 238 0.06 -15.95 -5.16
CA GLU A 238 0.21 -15.53 -6.55
C GLU A 238 1.69 -15.48 -6.96
N SER A 239 2.53 -14.92 -6.10
CA SER A 239 3.97 -14.82 -6.35
C SER A 239 4.65 -16.18 -6.46
N LEU A 240 4.32 -17.13 -5.58
CA LEU A 240 4.85 -18.50 -5.60
C LEU A 240 4.43 -19.29 -6.84
N ARG A 241 3.25 -19.00 -7.39
CA ARG A 241 2.72 -19.65 -8.61
C ARG A 241 3.15 -18.94 -9.88
N GLY A 242 3.76 -17.78 -9.80
CA GLY A 242 4.05 -16.94 -10.96
C GLY A 242 2.77 -16.43 -11.65
N TYR A 243 1.68 -16.31 -10.92
CA TYR A 243 0.39 -15.86 -11.45
C TYR A 243 0.34 -14.34 -11.56
N LEU A 244 0.99 -13.82 -12.58
CA LEU A 244 1.05 -12.40 -12.90
C LEU A 244 1.26 -12.19 -14.41
N THR A 245 0.88 -11.02 -14.88
CA THR A 245 1.31 -10.52 -16.19
C THR A 245 2.52 -9.62 -16.00
N LYS A 246 3.63 -9.92 -16.68
CA LYS A 246 4.84 -9.07 -16.58
C LYS A 246 4.48 -7.62 -16.92
N TYR A 247 4.86 -6.70 -16.02
CA TYR A 247 4.58 -5.26 -16.09
C TYR A 247 3.09 -4.86 -15.87
N ASP A 248 2.32 -5.69 -15.23
CA ASP A 248 1.02 -5.29 -14.68
C ASP A 248 1.15 -4.61 -13.31
N CYS A 249 0.05 -4.48 -12.56
CA CYS A 249 0.05 -3.85 -11.24
C CYS A 249 0.92 -4.58 -10.18
N SER A 250 1.46 -5.77 -10.48
CA SER A 250 2.47 -6.43 -9.64
C SER A 250 3.84 -5.73 -9.68
N SER A 251 4.07 -4.87 -10.69
CA SER A 251 5.31 -4.09 -10.85
C SER A 251 5.25 -2.71 -10.16
N ALA A 252 4.40 -2.56 -9.15
CA ALA A 252 4.25 -1.34 -8.38
C ALA A 252 5.51 -0.98 -7.56
N ASP A 253 5.57 0.25 -7.04
CA ASP A 253 6.70 0.73 -6.25
C ASP A 253 6.84 -0.04 -4.93
N LEU A 254 5.72 -0.35 -4.27
CA LEU A 254 5.65 -1.04 -2.98
C LEU A 254 4.54 -2.09 -2.98
N ASN A 255 4.77 -3.19 -2.30
CA ASN A 255 3.75 -4.23 -2.10
C ASN A 255 3.67 -4.64 -0.63
N PRO A 256 2.73 -4.08 0.16
CA PRO A 256 2.65 -4.33 1.60
C PRO A 256 2.12 -5.71 1.97
N ILE A 257 1.54 -6.46 1.03
CA ILE A 257 0.98 -7.80 1.26
C ILE A 257 1.76 -8.92 0.56
N GLY A 258 2.94 -8.63 0.01
CA GLY A 258 3.70 -9.58 -0.81
C GLY A 258 4.16 -10.85 -0.09
N SER A 259 4.20 -10.85 1.24
CA SER A 259 4.52 -12.00 2.08
C SER A 259 3.30 -12.63 2.77
N VAL A 260 2.10 -12.09 2.56
CA VAL A 260 0.87 -12.53 3.26
C VAL A 260 0.09 -13.51 2.39
N SER A 261 -0.38 -14.61 2.98
CA SER A 261 -1.19 -15.60 2.28
C SER A 261 -2.63 -15.10 2.06
N LYS A 262 -3.30 -15.60 1.04
CA LYS A 262 -4.71 -15.27 0.77
C LYS A 262 -5.63 -15.64 1.94
N THR A 263 -5.30 -16.70 2.66
CA THR A 263 -6.03 -17.12 3.85
C THR A 263 -5.90 -16.11 4.98
N ASP A 264 -4.69 -15.62 5.22
CA ASP A 264 -4.44 -14.62 6.27
C ASP A 264 -5.04 -13.25 5.89
N LEU A 265 -5.05 -12.89 4.60
CA LEU A 265 -5.76 -11.69 4.15
C LEU A 265 -7.27 -11.76 4.43
N LYS A 266 -7.91 -12.92 4.26
CA LYS A 266 -9.34 -13.12 4.62
C LYS A 266 -9.58 -12.92 6.11
N ARG A 267 -8.71 -13.48 6.95
CA ARG A 267 -8.77 -13.32 8.42
C ARG A 267 -8.53 -11.86 8.82
N PHE A 268 -7.53 -11.22 8.22
CA PHE A 268 -7.24 -9.81 8.46
C PHE A 268 -8.42 -8.89 8.09
N ILE A 269 -9.10 -9.11 6.97
CA ILE A 269 -10.28 -8.31 6.60
C ILE A 269 -11.40 -8.49 7.62
N ALA A 270 -11.67 -9.74 8.07
CA ALA A 270 -12.67 -10.00 9.11
C ALA A 270 -12.31 -9.31 10.45
N TYR A 271 -11.03 -9.33 10.82
CA TYR A 271 -10.52 -8.59 11.98
C TYR A 271 -10.75 -7.08 11.83
N ALA A 272 -10.38 -6.51 10.68
CA ALA A 272 -10.49 -5.08 10.43
C ALA A 272 -11.94 -4.57 10.43
N GLN A 273 -12.90 -5.37 10.00
CA GLN A 273 -14.32 -5.03 10.08
C GLN A 273 -14.75 -4.75 11.53
N THR A 274 -14.26 -5.53 12.47
CA THR A 274 -14.57 -5.37 13.90
C THR A 274 -13.69 -4.33 14.57
N ALA A 275 -12.36 -4.46 14.41
CA ALA A 275 -11.38 -3.63 15.13
C ALA A 275 -11.31 -2.19 14.62
N PHE A 276 -11.62 -1.96 13.34
CA PHE A 276 -11.60 -0.63 12.72
C PHE A 276 -13.00 -0.06 12.48
N CYS A 277 -14.05 -0.81 12.84
CA CYS A 277 -15.46 -0.44 12.60
C CYS A 277 -15.72 -0.08 11.11
N LEU A 278 -15.06 -0.78 10.20
CA LEU A 278 -15.27 -0.60 8.77
C LEU A 278 -16.50 -1.41 8.35
N LEU A 279 -17.59 -0.71 8.06
CA LEU A 279 -18.79 -1.30 7.45
C LEU A 279 -18.48 -1.60 5.98
N TYR A 280 -17.93 -2.78 5.75
CA TYR A 280 -17.53 -3.25 4.43
C TYR A 280 -18.12 -4.63 4.19
N THR A 281 -18.78 -4.82 3.07
CA THR A 281 -19.30 -6.14 2.68
C THR A 281 -18.14 -7.07 2.34
N SER A 282 -18.10 -8.23 2.98
CA SER A 282 -17.06 -9.23 2.74
C SER A 282 -16.97 -9.57 1.25
N PRO A 283 -15.75 -9.74 0.69
CA PRO A 283 -15.58 -10.23 -0.67
C PRO A 283 -16.31 -11.55 -0.88
N SER A 284 -16.76 -11.79 -2.12
CA SER A 284 -17.41 -13.04 -2.50
C SER A 284 -16.54 -14.26 -2.16
N PRO A 285 -17.12 -15.40 -1.78
CA PRO A 285 -16.39 -16.66 -1.56
C PRO A 285 -15.57 -17.15 -2.77
N ARG A 286 -15.73 -16.53 -3.93
CA ARG A 286 -14.99 -16.86 -5.16
C ARG A 286 -13.66 -16.12 -5.30
N ASP A 287 -13.37 -15.16 -4.46
CA ASP A 287 -12.11 -14.39 -4.45
C ASP A 287 -11.02 -15.08 -3.63
#